data_983a4d468eea07fdf79b6754991aad51
#
_entry.id   983a4d468eea07fdf79b6754991aad51
#
_cell.length_a   1.000
_cell.length_b   1.000
_cell.length_c   1.000
_cell.angle_alpha   90.00
_cell.angle_beta   90.00
_cell.angle_gamma   90.00
#
_symmetry.space_group_name_H-M   'P 1'
#
loop_
_entity.id
_entity.type
_entity.pdbx_description
1 polymer ?
#
loop_
_entity_poly.entity_id
_entity_poly.type
_entity_poly.pdbx_seq_one_letter_code
_entity_poly.pdbx_strand_id
1 'polypeptide(L)'
;REDYLKTSNAYVDSLLSLSTSEDKLNVRLLANRLTQQGKYEEAIETINSMPSSDAKGHLEGLLAFDKASAYRGMHDTNQEIYYLAKSAMVDIKLSIKEYMSLYLLAFLLYDQGDVDRAYTYLKRAMDDAVFCNARFRTISITQSYPVIEKAYQLKIQKAQKIRFALTCSI
;
A
#
# COMPACT_ATOMS: atom_id res chain seq x y z
N ARG A 1 -18.70 -6.18 14.05
CA ARG A 1 -17.78 -6.42 12.91
C ARG A 1 -18.40 -7.39 11.89
N GLU A 2 -19.03 -8.48 12.34
CA GLU A 2 -19.71 -9.45 11.46
C GLU A 2 -20.87 -8.82 10.67
N ASP A 3 -21.72 -8.03 11.32
CA ASP A 3 -22.84 -7.33 10.65
C ASP A 3 -22.37 -6.35 9.59
N TYR A 4 -21.25 -5.65 9.81
CA TYR A 4 -20.67 -4.75 8.83
C TYR A 4 -20.18 -5.51 7.58
N LEU A 5 -19.49 -6.63 7.78
CA LEU A 5 -19.01 -7.47 6.67
C LEU A 5 -20.19 -8.07 5.89
N LYS A 6 -21.24 -8.52 6.58
CA LYS A 6 -22.45 -9.04 5.94
C LYS A 6 -23.15 -7.98 5.09
N THR A 7 -23.30 -6.77 5.62
CA THR A 7 -23.90 -5.65 4.90
C THR A 7 -23.04 -5.22 3.71
N SER A 8 -21.72 -5.12 3.90
CA SER A 8 -20.77 -4.80 2.83
C SER A 8 -20.85 -5.83 1.69
N ASN A 9 -20.88 -7.12 2.01
CA ASN A 9 -21.01 -8.18 1.01
C ASN A 9 -22.34 -8.12 0.24
N ALA A 10 -23.45 -7.78 0.91
CA ALA A 10 -24.74 -7.61 0.26
C ALA A 10 -24.73 -6.46 -0.76
N TYR A 11 -24.05 -5.34 -0.46
CA TYR A 11 -23.86 -4.26 -1.41
C TYR A 11 -22.99 -4.67 -2.60
N VAL A 12 -21.91 -5.41 -2.37
CA VAL A 12 -21.05 -5.93 -3.43
C VAL A 12 -21.84 -6.88 -4.33
N ASP A 13 -22.65 -7.77 -3.76
CA ASP A 13 -23.52 -8.66 -4.53
C ASP A 13 -24.53 -7.90 -5.41
N SER A 14 -25.13 -6.86 -4.85
CA SER A 14 -26.05 -5.99 -5.59
C SER A 14 -25.33 -5.26 -6.74
N LEU A 15 -24.12 -4.74 -6.50
CA LEU A 15 -23.32 -4.09 -7.55
C LEU A 15 -22.93 -5.07 -8.66
N LEU A 16 -22.47 -6.28 -8.30
CA LEU A 16 -22.11 -7.32 -9.27
C LEU A 16 -23.31 -7.78 -10.09
N SER A 17 -24.53 -7.81 -9.53
CA SER A 17 -25.76 -8.18 -10.24
C SER A 17 -26.24 -7.11 -11.22
N LEU A 18 -25.92 -5.84 -10.98
CA LEU A 18 -26.34 -4.69 -11.80
C LEU A 18 -25.34 -4.36 -12.91
N SER A 19 -24.11 -4.85 -12.80
CA SER A 19 -23.04 -4.54 -13.75
C SER A 19 -22.91 -5.65 -14.80
N THR A 20 -22.51 -5.27 -16.01
CA THR A 20 -22.22 -6.23 -17.08
C THR A 20 -20.87 -6.92 -16.83
N SER A 21 -20.71 -8.15 -17.33
CA SER A 21 -19.48 -8.95 -17.17
C SER A 21 -18.22 -8.28 -17.76
N GLU A 22 -18.37 -7.25 -18.59
CA GLU A 22 -17.28 -6.48 -19.20
C GLU A 22 -16.81 -5.28 -18.36
N ASP A 23 -17.47 -4.99 -17.23
CA ASP A 23 -17.10 -3.85 -16.40
C ASP A 23 -15.80 -4.14 -15.62
N LYS A 24 -14.77 -3.34 -15.90
CA LYS A 24 -13.45 -3.42 -15.23
C LYS A 24 -13.55 -3.28 -13.71
N LEU A 25 -14.59 -2.61 -13.21
CA LEU A 25 -14.86 -2.48 -11.79
C LEU A 25 -15.23 -3.82 -11.15
N ASN A 26 -15.91 -4.70 -11.90
CA ASN A 26 -16.33 -6.01 -11.42
C ASN A 26 -15.15 -6.90 -11.05
N VAL A 27 -14.08 -6.87 -11.84
CA VAL A 27 -12.86 -7.63 -11.55
C VAL A 27 -12.29 -7.23 -10.18
N ARG A 28 -12.23 -5.92 -9.89
CA ARG A 28 -11.75 -5.43 -8.60
C ARG A 28 -12.69 -5.80 -7.44
N LEU A 29 -13.99 -5.62 -7.63
CA LEU A 29 -14.99 -5.95 -6.60
C LEU A 29 -14.93 -7.44 -6.25
N LEU A 30 -14.86 -8.30 -7.28
CA LEU A 30 -14.75 -9.74 -7.10
C LEU A 30 -13.43 -10.13 -6.41
N ALA A 31 -12.30 -9.61 -6.87
CA ALA A 31 -10.98 -9.88 -6.28
C ALA A 31 -10.91 -9.43 -4.82
N ASN A 32 -11.43 -8.24 -4.49
CA ASN A 32 -11.49 -7.76 -3.11
C ASN A 32 -12.38 -8.66 -2.23
N ARG A 33 -13.50 -9.12 -2.74
CA ARG A 33 -14.37 -10.06 -2.04
C ARG A 33 -13.67 -11.40 -1.78
N LEU A 34 -13.00 -11.96 -2.79
CA LEU A 34 -12.23 -13.19 -2.66
C LEU A 34 -11.12 -13.04 -1.60
N THR A 35 -10.41 -11.91 -1.61
CA THR A 35 -9.40 -11.58 -0.60
C THR A 35 -9.98 -11.51 0.81
N GLN A 36 -11.17 -10.91 0.99
CA GLN A 36 -11.86 -10.86 2.29
C GLN A 36 -12.33 -12.25 2.77
N GLN A 37 -12.59 -13.17 1.83
CA GLN A 37 -12.94 -14.57 2.13
C GLN A 37 -11.73 -15.46 2.39
N GLY A 38 -10.50 -14.93 2.27
CA GLY A 38 -9.27 -15.71 2.40
C GLY A 38 -8.88 -16.51 1.16
N LYS A 39 -9.56 -16.28 0.03
CA LYS A 39 -9.33 -16.94 -1.27
C LYS A 39 -8.34 -16.14 -2.10
N TYR A 40 -7.10 -16.09 -1.63
CA TYR A 40 -6.10 -15.16 -2.16
C TYR A 40 -5.63 -15.50 -3.57
N GLU A 41 -5.40 -16.78 -3.85
CA GLU A 41 -5.01 -17.28 -5.18
C GLU A 41 -6.10 -16.97 -6.21
N GLU A 42 -7.37 -17.27 -5.89
CA GLU A 42 -8.51 -16.97 -6.77
C GLU A 42 -8.63 -15.47 -7.04
N ALA A 43 -8.35 -14.62 -6.02
CA ALA A 43 -8.35 -13.16 -6.16
C ALA A 43 -7.26 -12.70 -7.15
N ILE A 44 -6.05 -13.25 -7.04
CA ILE A 44 -4.93 -12.93 -7.95
C ILE A 44 -5.25 -13.40 -9.38
N GLU A 45 -5.78 -14.60 -9.55
CA GLU A 45 -6.20 -15.12 -10.85
C GLU A 45 -7.29 -14.26 -11.48
N THR A 46 -8.28 -13.82 -10.69
CA THR A 46 -9.33 -12.90 -11.13
C THR A 46 -8.74 -11.59 -11.65
N ILE A 47 -7.75 -11.01 -10.95
CA ILE A 47 -7.07 -9.80 -11.42
C ILE A 47 -6.27 -10.09 -12.70
N ASN A 48 -5.61 -11.25 -12.78
CA ASN A 48 -4.80 -11.63 -13.95
C ASN A 48 -5.65 -11.95 -15.20
N SER A 49 -6.91 -12.26 -15.04
CA SER A 49 -7.83 -12.49 -16.18
C SER A 49 -8.13 -11.22 -16.97
N MET A 50 -7.88 -10.04 -16.37
CA MET A 50 -8.05 -8.76 -17.05
C MET A 50 -6.98 -8.58 -18.14
N PRO A 51 -7.34 -8.27 -19.39
CA PRO A 51 -6.38 -7.99 -20.44
C PRO A 51 -5.47 -6.81 -20.08
N SER A 52 -4.17 -6.93 -20.36
CA SER A 52 -3.20 -5.85 -20.06
C SER A 52 -3.50 -4.54 -20.79
N SER A 53 -4.21 -4.60 -21.92
CA SER A 53 -4.72 -3.42 -22.62
C SER A 53 -5.69 -2.60 -21.78
N ASP A 54 -6.41 -3.24 -20.88
CA ASP A 54 -7.46 -2.64 -20.05
C ASP A 54 -6.97 -2.20 -18.69
N ALA A 55 -5.93 -2.84 -18.17
CA ALA A 55 -5.27 -2.53 -16.91
C ALA A 55 -4.26 -1.39 -17.07
N LYS A 56 -4.73 -0.18 -17.45
CA LYS A 56 -3.86 0.99 -17.70
C LYS A 56 -4.20 2.16 -16.80
N GLY A 57 -3.23 3.07 -16.68
CA GLY A 57 -3.42 4.29 -15.92
C GLY A 57 -3.67 4.02 -14.45
N HIS A 58 -4.59 4.75 -13.83
CA HIS A 58 -4.91 4.58 -12.42
C HIS A 58 -5.38 3.17 -12.05
N LEU A 59 -6.12 2.51 -12.95
CA LEU A 59 -6.58 1.14 -12.73
C LEU A 59 -5.42 0.16 -12.52
N GLU A 60 -4.29 0.33 -13.22
CA GLU A 60 -3.09 -0.49 -13.02
C GLU A 60 -2.57 -0.37 -11.57
N GLY A 61 -2.53 0.84 -11.02
CA GLY A 61 -2.15 1.09 -9.62
C GLY A 61 -3.10 0.41 -8.64
N LEU A 62 -4.40 0.54 -8.88
CA LEU A 62 -5.43 -0.07 -8.04
C LEU A 62 -5.36 -1.61 -8.06
N LEU A 63 -5.19 -2.23 -9.22
CA LEU A 63 -5.04 -3.68 -9.35
C LEU A 63 -3.74 -4.18 -8.69
N ALA A 64 -2.66 -3.40 -8.78
CA ALA A 64 -1.43 -3.70 -8.06
C ALA A 64 -1.65 -3.66 -6.54
N PHE A 65 -2.37 -2.67 -6.02
CA PHE A 65 -2.72 -2.59 -4.60
C PHE A 65 -3.59 -3.79 -4.16
N ASP A 66 -4.58 -4.17 -4.96
CA ASP A 66 -5.44 -5.32 -4.69
C ASP A 66 -4.63 -6.64 -4.64
N LYS A 67 -3.66 -6.83 -5.55
CA LYS A 67 -2.70 -7.96 -5.50
C LYS A 67 -1.84 -7.93 -4.23
N ALA A 68 -1.30 -6.76 -3.86
CA ALA A 68 -0.53 -6.64 -2.63
C ALA A 68 -1.35 -7.06 -1.40
N SER A 69 -2.65 -6.73 -1.38
CA SER A 69 -3.56 -7.13 -0.30
C SER A 69 -3.77 -8.65 -0.23
N ALA A 70 -3.85 -9.32 -1.38
CA ALA A 70 -3.93 -10.78 -1.44
C ALA A 70 -2.63 -11.44 -0.96
N TYR A 71 -1.46 -10.97 -1.43
CA TYR A 71 -0.16 -11.47 -0.98
C TYR A 71 0.11 -11.23 0.51
N ARG A 72 -0.40 -10.13 1.08
CA ARG A 72 -0.40 -9.91 2.53
C ARG A 72 -1.15 -11.03 3.25
N GLY A 73 -2.32 -11.41 2.75
CA GLY A 73 -3.10 -12.51 3.30
C GLY A 73 -2.39 -13.86 3.23
N MET A 74 -1.58 -14.07 2.20
CA MET A 74 -0.72 -15.25 2.02
C MET A 74 0.58 -15.18 2.83
N HIS A 75 0.86 -14.09 3.52
CA HIS A 75 2.12 -13.81 4.22
C HIS A 75 3.36 -13.80 3.30
N ASP A 76 3.18 -13.56 1.99
CA ASP A 76 4.27 -13.36 1.05
C ASP A 76 4.69 -11.88 1.03
N THR A 77 5.53 -11.51 1.99
CA THR A 77 6.02 -10.14 2.17
C THR A 77 6.80 -9.63 0.94
N ASN A 78 7.49 -10.49 0.22
CA ASN A 78 8.26 -10.08 -0.95
C ASN A 78 7.33 -9.63 -2.09
N GLN A 79 6.31 -10.41 -2.39
CA GLN A 79 5.30 -10.05 -3.39
C GLN A 79 4.47 -8.85 -2.94
N GLU A 80 4.13 -8.77 -1.66
CA GLU A 80 3.43 -7.60 -1.10
C GLU A 80 4.23 -6.31 -1.35
N ILE A 81 5.52 -6.30 -1.01
CA ILE A 81 6.41 -5.14 -1.25
C ILE A 81 6.48 -4.81 -2.74
N TYR A 82 6.65 -5.82 -3.61
CA TYR A 82 6.72 -5.61 -5.05
C TYR A 82 5.45 -4.92 -5.59
N TYR A 83 4.27 -5.41 -5.23
CA TYR A 83 3.03 -4.86 -5.74
C TYR A 83 2.65 -3.52 -5.09
N LEU A 84 2.98 -3.28 -3.83
CA LEU A 84 2.84 -1.96 -3.22
C LEU A 84 3.74 -0.93 -3.91
N ALA A 85 4.99 -1.29 -4.20
CA ALA A 85 5.90 -0.42 -4.94
C ALA A 85 5.38 -0.12 -6.35
N LYS A 86 4.83 -1.13 -7.04
CA LYS A 86 4.21 -0.95 -8.36
C LYS A 86 3.02 0.01 -8.30
N SER A 87 2.14 -0.15 -7.32
CA SER A 87 0.99 0.75 -7.10
C SER A 87 1.46 2.19 -6.84
N ALA A 88 2.39 2.38 -5.90
CA ALA A 88 2.93 3.70 -5.58
C ALA A 88 3.61 4.39 -6.78
N MET A 89 4.33 3.63 -7.62
CA MET A 89 4.94 4.18 -8.83
C MET A 89 3.91 4.68 -9.84
N VAL A 90 2.79 3.97 -10.00
CA VAL A 90 1.68 4.42 -10.87
C VAL A 90 1.09 5.71 -10.34
N ASP A 91 0.80 5.78 -9.04
CA ASP A 91 0.23 6.97 -8.42
C ASP A 91 1.14 8.19 -8.58
N ILE A 92 2.45 8.02 -8.35
CA ILE A 92 3.45 9.09 -8.54
C ILE A 92 3.50 9.54 -10.00
N LYS A 93 3.55 8.61 -10.97
CA LYS A 93 3.59 8.94 -12.41
C LYS A 93 2.36 9.70 -12.88
N LEU A 94 1.20 9.38 -12.32
CA LEU A 94 -0.07 10.01 -12.66
C LEU A 94 -0.37 11.25 -11.80
N SER A 95 0.54 11.63 -10.89
CA SER A 95 0.34 12.71 -9.93
C SER A 95 -0.88 12.51 -9.03
N ILE A 96 -1.25 11.26 -8.78
CA ILE A 96 -2.32 10.87 -7.87
C ILE A 96 -1.74 10.85 -6.46
N LYS A 97 -2.37 11.60 -5.56
CA LYS A 97 -1.96 11.64 -4.15
C LYS A 97 -2.66 10.57 -3.32
N GLU A 98 -2.57 9.32 -3.80
CA GLU A 98 -3.04 8.13 -3.07
C GLU A 98 -1.86 7.53 -2.28
N TYR A 99 -1.79 7.84 -1.02
CA TYR A 99 -0.63 7.58 -0.17
C TYR A 99 -0.65 6.20 0.51
N MET A 100 -1.70 5.41 0.36
CA MET A 100 -1.83 4.13 1.08
C MET A 100 -0.73 3.15 0.71
N SER A 101 -0.37 3.07 -0.57
CA SER A 101 0.70 2.18 -1.04
C SER A 101 2.06 2.57 -0.44
N LEU A 102 2.40 3.87 -0.42
CA LEU A 102 3.63 4.36 0.20
C LEU A 102 3.62 4.17 1.73
N TYR A 103 2.48 4.39 2.37
CA TYR A 103 2.31 4.21 3.80
C TYR A 103 2.57 2.76 4.22
N LEU A 104 1.92 1.80 3.56
CA LEU A 104 2.09 0.39 3.86
C LEU A 104 3.51 -0.10 3.52
N LEU A 105 4.05 0.35 2.39
CA LEU A 105 5.41 0.03 1.97
C LEU A 105 6.45 0.52 2.99
N ALA A 106 6.25 1.71 3.58
CA ALA A 106 7.13 2.24 4.60
C ALA A 106 7.23 1.32 5.83
N PHE A 107 6.11 0.74 6.28
CA PHE A 107 6.12 -0.20 7.40
C PHE A 107 6.87 -1.48 7.08
N LEU A 108 6.59 -2.08 5.93
CA LEU A 108 7.27 -3.32 5.55
C LEU A 108 8.79 -3.11 5.42
N LEU A 109 9.21 -1.98 4.87
CA LEU A 109 10.64 -1.63 4.78
C LEU A 109 11.24 -1.37 6.16
N TYR A 110 10.49 -0.73 7.07
CA TYR A 110 10.93 -0.53 8.45
C TYR A 110 11.16 -1.88 9.16
N ASP A 111 10.22 -2.81 9.03
CA ASP A 111 10.32 -4.14 9.61
C ASP A 111 11.50 -4.95 9.03
N GLN A 112 11.88 -4.68 7.76
CA GLN A 112 13.08 -5.24 7.14
C GLN A 112 14.38 -4.50 7.51
N GLY A 113 14.31 -3.44 8.32
CA GLY A 113 15.46 -2.65 8.75
C GLY A 113 15.91 -1.58 7.75
N ASP A 114 15.20 -1.38 6.65
CA ASP A 114 15.46 -0.28 5.70
C ASP A 114 14.82 1.02 6.17
N VAL A 115 15.43 1.58 7.22
CA VAL A 115 14.91 2.77 7.89
C VAL A 115 14.94 4.01 6.98
N ASP A 116 15.88 4.10 6.04
CA ASP A 116 16.03 5.27 5.16
C ASP A 116 14.85 5.37 4.18
N ARG A 117 14.54 4.26 3.48
CA ARG A 117 13.39 4.23 2.57
C ARG A 117 12.08 4.32 3.35
N ALA A 118 11.99 3.63 4.48
CA ALA A 118 10.80 3.69 5.33
C ALA A 118 10.46 5.13 5.74
N TYR A 119 11.44 5.89 6.23
CA TYR A 119 11.25 7.29 6.61
C TYR A 119 10.87 8.17 5.41
N THR A 120 11.57 8.00 4.29
CA THR A 120 11.32 8.79 3.08
C THR A 120 9.90 8.59 2.54
N TYR A 121 9.43 7.34 2.49
CA TYR A 121 8.11 7.01 1.99
C TYR A 121 7.01 7.42 2.95
N LEU A 122 7.23 7.24 4.25
CA LEU A 122 6.27 7.66 5.26
C LEU A 122 6.09 9.19 5.27
N LYS A 123 7.19 9.93 5.17
CA LYS A 123 7.15 11.39 5.06
C LYS A 123 6.34 11.83 3.84
N ARG A 124 6.60 11.23 2.68
CA ARG A 124 5.84 11.53 1.47
C ARG A 124 4.36 11.20 1.61
N ALA A 125 4.03 10.05 2.20
CA ALA A 125 2.65 9.66 2.46
C ALA A 125 1.94 10.67 3.39
N MET A 126 2.65 11.19 4.40
CA MET A 126 2.12 12.23 5.30
C MET A 126 1.87 13.54 4.53
N ASP A 127 2.83 13.99 3.73
CA ASP A 127 2.72 15.23 2.96
C ASP A 127 1.51 15.16 2.01
N ASP A 128 1.31 14.03 1.33
CA ASP A 128 0.19 13.82 0.43
C ASP A 128 -1.16 13.72 1.20
N ALA A 129 -1.20 13.07 2.36
CA ALA A 129 -2.39 12.99 3.20
C ALA A 129 -2.82 14.37 3.74
N VAL A 130 -1.85 15.19 4.15
CA VAL A 130 -2.08 16.56 4.61
C VAL A 130 -2.57 17.43 3.45
N PHE A 131 -1.93 17.35 2.29
CA PHE A 131 -2.34 18.10 1.10
C PHE A 131 -3.79 17.79 0.70
N CYS A 132 -4.21 16.54 0.77
CA CYS A 132 -5.56 16.10 0.45
C CYS A 132 -6.58 16.36 1.58
N ASN A 133 -6.17 16.96 2.71
CA ASN A 133 -7.00 17.13 3.90
C ASN A 133 -7.65 15.81 4.38
N ALA A 134 -6.93 14.71 4.23
CA ALA A 134 -7.39 13.37 4.56
C ALA A 134 -7.28 13.10 6.07
N ARG A 135 -8.10 13.77 6.88
CA ARG A 135 -8.01 13.82 8.35
C ARG A 135 -7.86 12.45 9.01
N PHE A 136 -8.71 11.51 8.64
CA PHE A 136 -8.70 10.17 9.24
C PHE A 136 -7.38 9.44 9.00
N ARG A 137 -6.82 9.58 7.82
CA ARG A 137 -5.58 8.94 7.41
C ARG A 137 -4.36 9.66 7.97
N THR A 138 -4.41 11.00 8.07
CA THR A 138 -3.38 11.77 8.77
C THR A 138 -3.22 11.29 10.21
N ILE A 139 -4.32 11.02 10.93
CA ILE A 139 -4.28 10.47 12.28
C ILE A 139 -3.55 9.12 12.32
N SER A 140 -3.89 8.20 11.40
CA SER A 140 -3.26 6.87 11.35
C SER A 140 -1.75 6.95 11.09
N ILE A 141 -1.33 7.83 10.18
CA ILE A 141 0.10 8.06 9.89
C ILE A 141 0.78 8.69 11.10
N THR A 142 0.16 9.69 11.75
CA THR A 142 0.72 10.41 12.90
C THR A 142 1.00 9.49 14.09
N GLN A 143 0.22 8.45 14.28
CA GLN A 143 0.46 7.47 15.35
C GLN A 143 1.75 6.67 15.16
N SER A 144 2.14 6.43 13.93
CA SER A 144 3.28 5.58 13.57
C SER A 144 4.54 6.38 13.20
N TYR A 145 4.34 7.61 12.74
CA TYR A 145 5.43 8.50 12.28
C TYR A 145 6.56 8.64 13.29
N PRO A 146 6.32 8.90 14.61
CA PRO A 146 7.37 9.11 15.59
C PRO A 146 8.30 7.91 15.76
N VAL A 147 7.81 6.69 15.56
CA VAL A 147 8.60 5.47 15.71
C VAL A 147 9.66 5.38 14.61
N ILE A 148 9.23 5.52 13.36
CA ILE A 148 10.13 5.45 12.20
C ILE A 148 11.06 6.67 12.15
N GLU A 149 10.57 7.86 12.47
CA GLU A 149 11.37 9.06 12.55
C GLU A 149 12.48 8.95 13.61
N LYS A 150 12.14 8.48 14.81
CA LYS A 150 13.12 8.26 15.88
C LYS A 150 14.20 7.27 15.46
N ALA A 151 13.83 6.16 14.83
CA ALA A 151 14.80 5.18 14.34
C ALA A 151 15.73 5.80 13.29
N TYR A 152 15.20 6.61 12.38
CA TYR A 152 15.97 7.33 11.37
C TYR A 152 16.94 8.33 12.01
N GLN A 153 16.47 9.15 12.97
CA GLN A 153 17.32 10.11 13.68
C GLN A 153 18.44 9.43 14.46
N LEU A 154 18.16 8.31 15.13
CA LEU A 154 19.18 7.53 15.83
C LEU A 154 20.24 6.97 14.87
N LYS A 155 19.83 6.52 13.68
CA LYS A 155 20.75 6.06 12.64
C LYS A 155 21.69 7.19 12.19
N ILE A 156 21.15 8.38 11.91
CA ILE A 156 21.94 9.55 11.51
C ILE A 156 22.93 9.94 12.62
N GLN A 157 22.48 10.04 13.87
CA GLN A 157 23.36 10.39 14.99
C GLN A 157 24.49 9.38 15.15
N LYS A 158 24.22 8.09 14.98
CA LYS A 158 25.22 7.03 15.03
C LYS A 158 26.25 7.18 13.91
N ALA A 159 25.81 7.43 12.70
CA ALA A 159 26.68 7.66 11.55
C ALA A 159 27.56 8.92 11.74
N GLN A 160 27.01 10.02 12.28
CA GLN A 160 27.75 11.25 12.58
C GLN A 160 28.83 11.02 13.67
N LYS A 161 28.51 10.27 14.73
CA LYS A 161 29.49 9.94 15.79
C LYS A 161 30.64 9.10 15.22
N ILE A 162 30.38 8.12 14.40
CA ILE A 162 31.39 7.30 13.74
C ILE A 162 32.28 8.18 12.84
N ARG A 163 31.65 9.02 12.02
CA ARG A 163 32.38 9.95 11.14
C ARG A 163 33.29 10.90 11.93
N PHE A 164 32.79 11.47 13.01
CA PHE A 164 33.57 12.34 13.89
C PHE A 164 34.77 11.61 14.52
N ALA A 165 34.54 10.38 15.04
CA ALA A 165 35.62 9.58 15.61
C ALA A 165 36.72 9.28 14.58
N LEU A 166 36.36 8.96 13.33
CA LEU A 166 37.32 8.72 12.25
C LEU A 166 38.14 9.99 11.90
N THR A 167 37.49 11.16 11.87
CA THR A 167 38.18 12.42 11.56
C THR A 167 39.11 12.89 12.67
N CYS A 168 38.84 12.54 13.94
CA CYS A 168 39.70 12.88 15.07
C CYS A 168 40.88 11.89 15.27
N SER A 169 40.90 10.78 14.53
CA SER A 169 41.93 9.73 14.62
C SER A 169 43.06 9.92 13.59
N ILE A 170 42.98 10.97 12.76
CA ILE A 170 43.99 11.39 11.79
C ILE A 170 44.75 12.60 12.32
#